data_29a8f645b184fd6648f93f4a4990b907
#
_entry.id   29a8f645b184fd6648f93f4a4990b907
#
_cell.length_a   1.000
_cell.length_b   1.000
_cell.length_c   1.000
_cell.angle_alpha   90.00
_cell.angle_beta   90.00
_cell.angle_gamma   90.00
#
_symmetry.space_group_name_H-M   'P 1'
#
loop_
_entity.id
_entity.type
_entity.pdbx_description
1 polymer ?
#
loop_
_entity_poly.entity_id
_entity_poly.type
_entity_poly.pdbx_seq_one_letter_code
_entity_poly.pdbx_strand_id
1 'polypeptide(L)'
;MTKKPHLIIFNPDQWRSDVMGCHGNPAAVTPNLDSFVQEEGVSFSQTFCQNTVCTPSRCSFMTGWYPHVRGHRTMHHMLHPEHDEPNLLKILKDNGYFVWWGGKNDLTPGQDPIHQYCNERFHPCDQDYARWGLTPREGTHGGDLSWRGDPAGDNFFSFLKGKLEKGNENIYCDGDWAIVLGAIDKLRSYDRNEPICLYLPLSYPHPPYCVEEPWYSVIEREKLPKRAQHPENWEGKPSILKGIWDNQNLEGWSEDRWKELRATYYGMCSRLDHQFGMLIEVLREVGMYEESAVFLFSDHGDFTGDYDLVEKTQNTFEDCLSRVPFMIKPPANIPVRPGIRDALVELVDFSATVYKLAGINPGYDHFGKNLIPLIAGETFEHRDAVFCEGGRRIGETQAMELQSSSSIVSKEGPGLYSPRIRLQISDEGVHHTKAAMCRTKTHKFIQRLYEQDELYDLVKDPLEERNVINDPAYADILNALRERMLKWYMETCDVVPQLEDKR
;
A
#
# COMPACT_ATOMS: atom_id res chain seq x y z
N MET A 1 33.29 12.73 3.49
CA MET A 1 32.07 11.99 3.11
C MET A 1 30.92 12.62 3.87
N THR A 2 29.85 12.97 3.22
CA THR A 2 28.62 13.44 3.90
C THR A 2 28.09 12.31 4.78
N LYS A 3 27.69 12.61 6.01
CA LYS A 3 27.07 11.65 6.95
C LYS A 3 25.82 11.06 6.31
N LYS A 4 25.69 9.73 6.30
CA LYS A 4 24.47 9.08 5.80
C LYS A 4 23.29 9.39 6.73
N PRO A 5 22.10 9.73 6.21
CA PRO A 5 20.93 10.01 7.05
C PRO A 5 20.40 8.74 7.72
N HIS A 6 19.69 8.87 8.83
CA HIS A 6 18.79 7.83 9.30
C HIS A 6 17.60 7.72 8.32
N LEU A 7 17.05 6.53 8.17
CA LEU A 7 15.91 6.26 7.30
C LEU A 7 14.75 5.74 8.16
N ILE A 8 13.68 6.50 8.25
CA ILE A 8 12.49 6.15 9.03
C ILE A 8 11.36 5.87 8.03
N ILE A 9 10.96 4.62 7.93
CA ILE A 9 10.00 4.16 6.92
C ILE A 9 8.74 3.67 7.63
N PHE A 10 7.72 4.53 7.68
CA PHE A 10 6.41 4.24 8.22
C PHE A 10 5.51 3.78 7.05
N ASN A 11 5.24 2.48 6.96
CA ASN A 11 4.61 1.86 5.80
C ASN A 11 3.30 1.14 6.19
N PRO A 12 2.17 1.87 6.31
CA PRO A 12 0.84 1.28 6.46
C PRO A 12 0.47 0.37 5.29
N ASP A 13 -0.40 -0.60 5.53
CA ASP A 13 -0.97 -1.49 4.53
C ASP A 13 -2.37 -1.02 4.15
N GLN A 14 -2.63 -0.85 2.84
CA GLN A 14 -3.98 -0.66 2.29
C GLN A 14 -4.60 0.73 2.59
N TRP A 15 -3.77 1.80 2.68
CA TRP A 15 -4.26 3.17 2.88
C TRP A 15 -4.53 3.88 1.56
N ARG A 16 -5.74 4.39 1.38
CA ARG A 16 -6.19 5.18 0.23
C ARG A 16 -5.61 6.60 0.27
N SER A 17 -5.13 7.10 -0.86
CA SER A 17 -4.60 8.47 -0.95
C SER A 17 -5.62 9.57 -0.65
N ASP A 18 -6.90 9.31 -0.84
CA ASP A 18 -7.98 10.29 -0.62
C ASP A 18 -8.44 10.37 0.86
N VAL A 19 -7.92 9.53 1.76
CA VAL A 19 -8.25 9.55 3.20
C VAL A 19 -7.18 10.31 3.96
N MET A 20 -7.03 11.60 3.62
CA MET A 20 -6.06 12.51 4.25
C MET A 20 -6.61 13.93 4.29
N GLY A 21 -6.47 14.61 5.45
CA GLY A 21 -6.93 15.99 5.64
C GLY A 21 -6.20 16.97 4.71
N CYS A 22 -4.87 16.86 4.61
CA CYS A 22 -4.05 17.71 3.73
C CYS A 22 -4.41 17.57 2.24
N HIS A 23 -5.02 16.47 1.80
CA HIS A 23 -5.53 16.30 0.43
C HIS A 23 -6.97 16.83 0.26
N GLY A 24 -7.52 17.47 1.29
CA GLY A 24 -8.83 18.14 1.23
C GLY A 24 -10.03 17.25 1.55
N ASN A 25 -9.83 16.06 2.13
CA ASN A 25 -10.92 15.20 2.57
C ASN A 25 -11.53 15.74 3.88
N PRO A 26 -12.82 16.19 3.88
CA PRO A 26 -13.40 16.84 5.04
C PRO A 26 -13.70 15.91 6.21
N ALA A 27 -13.70 14.59 5.99
CA ALA A 27 -13.95 13.60 7.03
C ALA A 27 -12.65 12.96 7.58
N ALA A 28 -11.54 13.11 6.89
CA ALA A 28 -10.26 12.57 7.36
C ALA A 28 -9.74 13.40 8.55
N VAL A 29 -9.35 12.72 9.61
CA VAL A 29 -8.77 13.34 10.81
C VAL A 29 -7.33 12.89 10.93
N THR A 30 -6.43 13.66 10.31
CA THR A 30 -4.99 13.35 10.20
C THR A 30 -4.11 14.55 10.59
N PRO A 31 -4.30 15.14 11.81
CA PRO A 31 -3.66 16.41 12.17
C PRO A 31 -2.12 16.35 12.21
N ASN A 32 -1.53 15.22 12.57
CA ASN A 32 -0.07 15.07 12.61
C ASN A 32 0.54 15.07 11.20
N LEU A 33 -0.10 14.35 10.26
CA LEU A 33 0.30 14.33 8.85
C LEU A 33 0.05 15.68 8.17
N ASP A 34 -1.06 16.34 8.48
CA ASP A 34 -1.41 17.64 7.93
C ASP A 34 -0.36 18.70 8.33
N SER A 35 0.01 18.75 9.61
CA SER A 35 1.08 19.64 10.10
C SER A 35 2.45 19.27 9.51
N PHE A 36 2.77 17.97 9.44
CA PHE A 36 4.03 17.48 8.85
C PHE A 36 4.19 17.93 7.38
N VAL A 37 3.12 17.85 6.59
CA VAL A 37 3.13 18.30 5.19
C VAL A 37 3.17 19.82 5.06
N GLN A 38 2.46 20.53 5.93
CA GLN A 38 2.41 21.98 5.90
C GLN A 38 3.73 22.62 6.26
N GLU A 39 4.49 22.05 7.20
CA GLU A 39 5.62 22.69 7.84
C GLU A 39 6.98 22.11 7.44
N GLU A 40 7.07 20.81 7.17
CA GLU A 40 8.36 20.12 7.15
C GLU A 40 8.58 19.17 5.98
N GLY A 41 7.52 18.56 5.46
CA GLY A 41 7.58 17.53 4.44
C GLY A 41 6.83 17.86 3.16
N VAL A 42 6.93 16.97 2.21
CA VAL A 42 6.21 17.03 0.93
C VAL A 42 5.29 15.82 0.83
N SER A 43 4.03 16.05 0.44
CA SER A 43 3.08 15.00 0.08
C SER A 43 2.85 14.98 -1.42
N PHE A 44 2.91 13.79 -2.03
CA PHE A 44 2.63 13.59 -3.45
C PHE A 44 1.19 13.07 -3.61
N SER A 45 0.27 13.94 -4.07
CA SER A 45 -1.16 13.63 -4.17
C SER A 45 -1.51 12.68 -5.31
N GLN A 46 -0.56 12.44 -6.24
CA GLN A 46 -0.71 11.60 -7.41
C GLN A 46 0.35 10.49 -7.43
N THR A 47 0.44 9.72 -6.35
CA THR A 47 1.33 8.57 -6.26
C THR A 47 0.59 7.28 -6.52
N PHE A 48 1.19 6.37 -7.31
CA PHE A 48 0.58 5.11 -7.72
C PHE A 48 1.48 3.92 -7.39
N CYS A 49 0.85 2.84 -6.90
CA CYS A 49 1.49 1.55 -6.73
C CYS A 49 1.57 0.78 -8.05
N GLN A 50 2.47 -0.20 -8.13
CA GLN A 50 2.67 -0.99 -9.34
C GLN A 50 1.81 -2.26 -9.40
N ASN A 51 1.16 -2.58 -8.28
CA ASN A 51 0.16 -3.64 -8.16
C ASN A 51 -0.75 -3.32 -6.96
N THR A 52 -2.00 -3.70 -7.04
CA THR A 52 -3.05 -3.37 -6.06
C THR A 52 -3.20 -4.39 -4.93
N VAL A 53 -2.18 -5.24 -4.71
CA VAL A 53 -2.08 -6.12 -3.53
C VAL A 53 -0.66 -6.11 -2.93
N CYS A 54 -0.54 -6.52 -1.66
CA CYS A 54 0.61 -6.28 -0.78
C CYS A 54 1.95 -6.78 -1.34
N THR A 55 2.16 -8.09 -1.48
CA THR A 55 3.46 -8.67 -1.87
C THR A 55 3.99 -8.11 -3.19
N PRO A 56 3.24 -8.08 -4.31
CA PRO A 56 3.73 -7.52 -5.55
C PRO A 56 4.11 -6.05 -5.47
N SER A 57 3.28 -5.22 -4.79
CA SER A 57 3.58 -3.82 -4.60
C SER A 57 4.86 -3.63 -3.77
N ARG A 58 5.00 -4.40 -2.67
CA ARG A 58 6.18 -4.37 -1.80
C ARG A 58 7.45 -4.79 -2.53
N CYS A 59 7.39 -5.84 -3.34
CA CYS A 59 8.50 -6.22 -4.21
C CYS A 59 8.88 -5.07 -5.15
N SER A 60 7.90 -4.38 -5.75
CA SER A 60 8.16 -3.30 -6.70
C SER A 60 8.84 -2.10 -6.04
N PHE A 61 8.34 -1.59 -4.92
CA PHE A 61 8.97 -0.42 -4.29
C PHE A 61 10.31 -0.74 -3.61
N MET A 62 10.56 -1.99 -3.24
CA MET A 62 11.85 -2.41 -2.66
C MET A 62 12.94 -2.70 -3.70
N THR A 63 12.55 -3.01 -4.93
CA THR A 63 13.48 -3.26 -6.03
C THR A 63 13.61 -2.10 -7.00
N GLY A 64 12.59 -1.24 -7.12
CA GLY A 64 12.45 -0.30 -8.22
C GLY A 64 12.07 -0.97 -9.55
N TRP A 65 11.59 -2.22 -9.53
CA TRP A 65 11.15 -2.99 -10.69
C TRP A 65 9.63 -3.08 -10.77
N TYR A 66 9.11 -3.09 -11.99
CA TYR A 66 7.71 -3.44 -12.23
C TYR A 66 7.48 -4.94 -12.09
N PRO A 67 6.25 -5.39 -11.76
CA PRO A 67 5.95 -6.81 -11.53
C PRO A 67 6.31 -7.73 -12.71
N HIS A 68 6.24 -7.26 -13.96
CA HIS A 68 6.55 -8.09 -15.13
C HIS A 68 8.03 -8.44 -15.28
N VAL A 69 8.95 -7.66 -14.69
CA VAL A 69 10.41 -7.89 -14.81
C VAL A 69 10.82 -9.27 -14.30
N ARG A 70 10.22 -9.71 -13.18
CA ARG A 70 10.51 -11.03 -12.56
C ARG A 70 9.25 -11.83 -12.23
N GLY A 71 8.06 -11.33 -12.59
CA GLY A 71 6.80 -12.04 -12.38
C GLY A 71 6.24 -11.95 -10.97
N HIS A 72 6.65 -10.97 -10.16
CA HIS A 72 6.08 -10.71 -8.83
C HIS A 72 4.67 -10.14 -8.98
N ARG A 73 3.69 -11.00 -9.26
CA ARG A 73 2.30 -10.63 -9.56
C ARG A 73 1.27 -11.24 -8.61
N THR A 74 1.74 -11.99 -7.61
CA THR A 74 0.88 -12.72 -6.68
C THR A 74 1.39 -12.63 -5.25
N MET A 75 0.54 -12.92 -4.28
CA MET A 75 0.87 -12.88 -2.85
C MET A 75 1.92 -13.91 -2.40
N HIS A 76 2.26 -14.89 -3.24
CA HIS A 76 3.13 -16.01 -2.87
C HIS A 76 4.51 -16.00 -3.53
N HIS A 77 4.81 -14.98 -4.34
CA HIS A 77 6.10 -14.81 -4.98
C HIS A 77 6.82 -13.58 -4.43
N MET A 78 7.63 -13.80 -3.40
CA MET A 78 8.42 -12.81 -2.68
C MET A 78 9.83 -12.68 -3.27
N LEU A 79 10.65 -11.77 -2.75
CA LEU A 79 12.02 -11.54 -3.21
C LEU A 79 12.97 -12.63 -2.68
N HIS A 80 13.73 -13.27 -3.57
CA HIS A 80 14.71 -14.30 -3.28
C HIS A 80 16.12 -13.85 -3.66
N PRO A 81 17.08 -13.76 -2.71
CA PRO A 81 18.48 -13.42 -3.02
C PRO A 81 19.15 -14.41 -3.96
N GLU A 82 18.78 -15.69 -3.87
CA GLU A 82 19.30 -16.79 -4.72
C GLU A 82 18.87 -16.66 -6.19
N HIS A 83 17.88 -15.82 -6.48
CA HIS A 83 17.47 -15.48 -7.84
C HIS A 83 18.05 -14.14 -8.31
N ASP A 84 19.06 -13.62 -7.63
CA ASP A 84 19.67 -12.29 -7.89
C ASP A 84 18.63 -11.14 -7.84
N GLU A 85 17.61 -11.29 -6.99
CA GLU A 85 16.59 -10.27 -6.80
C GLU A 85 17.05 -9.25 -5.76
N PRO A 86 17.13 -7.97 -6.14
CA PRO A 86 17.57 -6.93 -5.22
C PRO A 86 16.55 -6.73 -4.10
N ASN A 87 17.05 -6.40 -2.92
CA ASN A 87 16.21 -6.05 -1.77
C ASN A 87 16.81 -4.84 -1.07
N LEU A 88 16.06 -3.73 -1.01
CA LEU A 88 16.52 -2.47 -0.44
C LEU A 88 17.06 -2.64 1.00
N LEU A 89 16.37 -3.42 1.85
CA LEU A 89 16.82 -3.62 3.25
C LEU A 89 18.18 -4.32 3.31
N LYS A 90 18.37 -5.36 2.49
CA LYS A 90 19.66 -6.04 2.40
C LYS A 90 20.74 -5.10 1.90
N ILE A 91 20.46 -4.33 0.84
CA ILE A 91 21.42 -3.36 0.28
C ILE A 91 21.81 -2.30 1.32
N LEU A 92 20.85 -1.77 2.06
CA LEU A 92 21.11 -0.82 3.14
C LEU A 92 22.01 -1.43 4.21
N LYS A 93 21.69 -2.64 4.67
CA LYS A 93 22.50 -3.37 5.65
C LYS A 93 23.93 -3.60 5.17
N ASP A 94 24.09 -4.08 3.94
CA ASP A 94 25.40 -4.35 3.34
C ASP A 94 26.22 -3.06 3.13
N ASN A 95 25.54 -1.89 3.12
CA ASN A 95 26.16 -0.59 3.04
C ASN A 95 26.27 0.14 4.40
N GLY A 96 26.21 -0.58 5.52
CA GLY A 96 26.52 -0.08 6.84
C GLY A 96 25.38 0.62 7.56
N TYR A 97 24.13 0.38 7.19
CA TYR A 97 22.98 0.72 8.00
C TYR A 97 22.70 -0.37 9.03
N PHE A 98 22.31 0.06 10.23
CA PHE A 98 21.63 -0.84 11.17
C PHE A 98 20.15 -0.93 10.76
N VAL A 99 19.75 -2.07 10.22
CA VAL A 99 18.36 -2.28 9.79
C VAL A 99 17.57 -2.92 10.91
N TRP A 100 16.60 -2.16 11.45
CA TRP A 100 15.57 -2.65 12.37
C TRP A 100 14.27 -2.84 11.59
N TRP A 101 13.68 -4.02 11.68
CA TRP A 101 12.44 -4.37 11.00
C TRP A 101 11.41 -4.88 12.00
N GLY A 102 10.33 -4.12 12.22
CA GLY A 102 9.19 -4.52 13.05
C GLY A 102 7.91 -4.56 12.23
N GLY A 103 7.07 -5.57 12.46
CA GLY A 103 5.76 -5.67 11.82
C GLY A 103 5.66 -6.72 10.72
N LYS A 104 4.83 -6.46 9.72
CA LYS A 104 4.43 -7.40 8.67
C LYS A 104 5.59 -7.87 7.79
N ASN A 105 5.52 -9.09 7.27
CA ASN A 105 6.45 -9.60 6.24
C ASN A 105 5.67 -10.12 5.03
N ASP A 106 5.52 -9.28 4.02
CA ASP A 106 5.03 -9.66 2.69
C ASP A 106 6.11 -9.34 1.63
N LEU A 107 7.38 -9.56 1.97
CA LEU A 107 8.53 -9.15 1.17
C LEU A 107 9.52 -10.29 0.93
N THR A 108 9.78 -11.10 1.96
CA THR A 108 10.80 -12.16 1.92
C THR A 108 10.20 -13.48 2.36
N PRO A 109 10.61 -14.61 1.73
CA PRO A 109 10.11 -15.94 2.08
C PRO A 109 10.34 -16.28 3.57
N GLY A 110 9.37 -16.95 4.19
CA GLY A 110 9.46 -17.33 5.58
C GLY A 110 10.54 -18.39 5.88
N GLN A 111 10.97 -19.11 4.85
CA GLN A 111 12.08 -20.08 4.93
C GLN A 111 13.46 -19.42 4.88
N ASP A 112 13.56 -18.18 4.41
CA ASP A 112 14.84 -17.48 4.31
C ASP A 112 15.34 -17.00 5.67
N PRO A 113 16.65 -17.04 5.94
CA PRO A 113 17.21 -16.48 7.16
C PRO A 113 17.02 -14.95 7.19
N ILE A 114 16.12 -14.49 8.04
CA ILE A 114 15.75 -13.06 8.13
C ILE A 114 16.93 -12.12 8.43
N HIS A 115 17.98 -12.64 9.09
CA HIS A 115 19.20 -11.88 9.36
C HIS A 115 19.99 -11.48 8.10
N GLN A 116 19.67 -12.01 6.92
CA GLN A 116 20.22 -11.51 5.66
C GLN A 116 19.73 -10.10 5.36
N TYR A 117 18.50 -9.76 5.75
CA TYR A 117 17.82 -8.53 5.38
C TYR A 117 17.87 -7.45 6.46
N CYS A 118 17.98 -7.83 7.73
CA CYS A 118 18.00 -6.90 8.85
C CYS A 118 18.99 -7.32 9.94
N ASN A 119 19.39 -6.37 10.79
CA ASN A 119 20.21 -6.63 11.97
C ASN A 119 19.34 -7.08 13.14
N GLU A 120 18.11 -6.58 13.18
CA GLU A 120 17.13 -6.89 14.21
C GLU A 120 15.75 -7.05 13.61
N ARG A 121 15.15 -8.22 13.81
CA ARG A 121 13.74 -8.48 13.52
C ARG A 121 12.97 -8.41 14.83
N PHE A 122 12.20 -7.34 15.00
CA PHE A 122 11.46 -7.14 16.25
C PHE A 122 10.14 -7.91 16.25
N HIS A 123 9.95 -8.68 17.31
CA HIS A 123 8.70 -9.31 17.68
C HIS A 123 8.48 -9.02 19.17
N PRO A 124 7.35 -8.39 19.56
CA PRO A 124 7.09 -8.08 20.96
C PRO A 124 7.00 -9.36 21.79
N CYS A 125 7.54 -9.34 23.01
CA CYS A 125 7.48 -10.43 23.97
C CYS A 125 6.79 -9.98 25.26
N ASP A 126 6.52 -10.92 26.17
CA ASP A 126 5.84 -10.63 27.45
C ASP A 126 6.55 -9.55 28.28
N GLN A 127 7.89 -9.46 28.20
CA GLN A 127 8.66 -8.44 28.91
C GLN A 127 8.41 -7.04 28.34
N ASP A 128 8.19 -6.92 27.03
CA ASP A 128 7.86 -5.66 26.39
C ASP A 128 6.48 -5.17 26.85
N TYR A 129 5.48 -6.04 26.82
CA TYR A 129 4.14 -5.70 27.31
C TYR A 129 4.13 -5.33 28.79
N ALA A 130 4.89 -6.07 29.62
CA ALA A 130 5.03 -5.76 31.05
C ALA A 130 5.67 -4.39 31.28
N ARG A 131 6.70 -4.05 30.48
CA ARG A 131 7.38 -2.73 30.56
C ARG A 131 6.44 -1.59 30.15
N TRP A 132 5.59 -1.79 29.15
CA TRP A 132 4.59 -0.80 28.71
C TRP A 132 3.37 -0.73 29.66
N GLY A 133 3.18 -1.71 30.54
CA GLY A 133 1.99 -1.83 31.40
C GLY A 133 0.73 -2.15 30.60
N LEU A 134 0.86 -2.92 29.51
CA LEU A 134 -0.21 -3.22 28.56
C LEU A 134 -0.44 -4.74 28.46
N THR A 135 -1.65 -5.11 28.07
CA THR A 135 -2.03 -6.49 27.76
C THR A 135 -2.04 -6.69 26.24
N PRO A 136 -1.36 -7.72 25.70
CA PRO A 136 -1.43 -8.01 24.28
C PRO A 136 -2.87 -8.33 23.85
N ARG A 137 -3.28 -7.72 22.74
CA ARG A 137 -4.59 -7.93 22.12
C ARG A 137 -4.43 -8.60 20.76
N GLU A 138 -5.46 -9.33 20.37
CA GLU A 138 -5.49 -9.94 19.05
C GLU A 138 -5.48 -8.87 17.95
N GLY A 139 -4.63 -9.09 16.96
CA GLY A 139 -4.57 -8.23 15.78
C GLY A 139 -5.76 -8.44 14.82
N THR A 140 -5.74 -7.73 13.72
CA THR A 140 -6.79 -7.79 12.69
C THR A 140 -6.95 -9.17 12.05
N HIS A 141 -5.87 -9.96 11.95
CA HIS A 141 -5.82 -11.23 11.22
C HIS A 141 -5.91 -12.48 12.11
N GLY A 142 -6.12 -12.33 13.39
CA GLY A 142 -6.18 -13.44 14.35
C GLY A 142 -7.41 -13.38 15.23
N GLY A 143 -7.67 -14.50 15.93
CA GLY A 143 -8.63 -14.55 17.00
C GLY A 143 -10.04 -14.90 16.63
N ASP A 144 -10.96 -14.43 17.47
CA ASP A 144 -12.40 -14.71 17.34
C ASP A 144 -12.98 -14.08 16.06
N LEU A 145 -13.53 -14.92 15.19
CA LEU A 145 -14.22 -14.56 13.95
C LEU A 145 -15.75 -14.53 14.12
N SER A 146 -16.29 -14.70 15.35
CA SER A 146 -17.74 -14.71 15.62
C SER A 146 -18.46 -13.43 15.18
N TRP A 147 -17.74 -12.30 15.11
CA TRP A 147 -18.26 -11.02 14.60
C TRP A 147 -18.76 -11.09 13.15
N ARG A 148 -18.34 -12.08 12.36
CA ARG A 148 -18.79 -12.30 10.99
C ARG A 148 -20.25 -12.71 10.90
N GLY A 149 -20.76 -13.40 11.95
CA GLY A 149 -22.13 -13.92 11.98
C GLY A 149 -22.33 -15.16 11.12
N ASP A 150 -23.55 -15.31 10.60
CA ASP A 150 -23.94 -16.44 9.76
C ASP A 150 -23.23 -16.39 8.40
N PRO A 151 -22.67 -17.51 7.88
CA PRO A 151 -22.08 -17.57 6.54
C PRO A 151 -23.00 -17.16 5.38
N ALA A 152 -24.31 -17.27 5.55
CA ALA A 152 -25.30 -16.77 4.60
C ALA A 152 -25.71 -15.31 4.86
N GLY A 153 -25.23 -14.70 5.93
CA GLY A 153 -25.55 -13.33 6.32
C GLY A 153 -24.74 -12.30 5.54
N ASP A 154 -25.24 -11.08 5.54
CA ASP A 154 -24.67 -9.94 4.81
C ASP A 154 -23.46 -9.28 5.50
N ASN A 155 -23.07 -9.73 6.70
CA ASN A 155 -21.86 -9.28 7.39
C ASN A 155 -20.67 -10.24 7.20
N PHE A 156 -20.91 -11.47 6.75
CA PHE A 156 -19.91 -12.53 6.80
C PHE A 156 -18.64 -12.25 5.99
N PHE A 157 -18.77 -11.55 4.85
CA PHE A 157 -17.68 -11.13 3.97
C PHE A 157 -17.49 -9.61 3.92
N SER A 158 -18.11 -8.86 4.83
CA SER A 158 -18.02 -7.40 4.85
C SER A 158 -16.68 -6.88 5.36
N PHE A 159 -15.94 -7.71 6.09
CA PHE A 159 -14.77 -7.30 6.88
C PHE A 159 -15.08 -6.27 7.98
N LEU A 160 -16.36 -5.91 8.22
CA LEU A 160 -16.72 -4.93 9.24
C LEU A 160 -16.84 -5.60 10.62
N LYS A 161 -15.80 -5.42 11.44
CA LYS A 161 -15.80 -5.81 12.87
C LYS A 161 -16.27 -4.66 13.76
N GLY A 162 -16.01 -3.40 13.34
CA GLY A 162 -16.48 -2.21 14.03
C GLY A 162 -15.62 -1.80 15.23
N LYS A 163 -16.27 -1.36 16.31
CA LYS A 163 -15.59 -0.84 17.50
C LYS A 163 -14.84 -1.92 18.25
N LEU A 164 -13.58 -1.64 18.63
CA LEU A 164 -12.78 -2.49 19.51
C LEU A 164 -12.90 -2.04 20.96
N GLU A 165 -13.09 -3.01 21.87
CA GLU A 165 -13.21 -2.76 23.30
C GLU A 165 -11.85 -2.92 24.00
N LYS A 166 -11.24 -1.78 24.38
CA LYS A 166 -9.92 -1.74 25.04
C LYS A 166 -9.97 -1.98 26.56
N GLY A 167 -11.15 -2.10 27.15
CA GLY A 167 -11.32 -2.25 28.60
C GLY A 167 -10.90 -0.96 29.32
N ASN A 168 -10.14 -1.13 30.42
CA ASN A 168 -9.64 -0.01 31.22
C ASN A 168 -8.28 0.55 30.73
N GLU A 169 -7.72 0.02 29.65
CA GLU A 169 -6.45 0.46 29.09
C GLU A 169 -6.65 1.70 28.20
N ASN A 170 -5.59 2.50 28.06
CA ASN A 170 -5.63 3.70 27.23
C ASN A 170 -5.68 3.38 25.74
N ILE A 171 -5.07 2.27 25.32
CA ILE A 171 -5.00 1.80 23.94
C ILE A 171 -5.43 0.33 23.83
N TYR A 172 -5.83 -0.08 22.62
CA TYR A 172 -6.02 -1.50 22.27
C TYR A 172 -4.71 -2.03 21.72
N CYS A 173 -3.84 -2.59 22.58
CA CYS A 173 -2.47 -2.95 22.23
C CYS A 173 -2.41 -4.18 21.33
N ASP A 174 -2.76 -4.00 20.06
CA ASP A 174 -2.55 -4.98 18.99
C ASP A 174 -1.11 -4.98 18.45
N GLY A 175 -0.87 -5.79 17.40
CA GLY A 175 0.44 -5.91 16.79
C GLY A 175 1.02 -4.58 16.31
N ASP A 176 0.21 -3.68 15.72
CA ASP A 176 0.69 -2.39 15.23
C ASP A 176 1.09 -1.45 16.37
N TRP A 177 0.30 -1.39 17.45
CA TRP A 177 0.68 -0.67 18.64
C TRP A 177 2.00 -1.18 19.22
N ALA A 178 2.15 -2.51 19.35
CA ALA A 178 3.36 -3.12 19.88
C ALA A 178 4.59 -2.81 19.01
N ILE A 179 4.44 -2.78 17.67
CA ILE A 179 5.53 -2.42 16.75
C ILE A 179 5.93 -0.96 16.90
N VAL A 180 4.97 -0.03 16.99
CA VAL A 180 5.26 1.40 17.17
C VAL A 180 5.94 1.65 18.52
N LEU A 181 5.46 1.04 19.61
CA LEU A 181 6.10 1.15 20.91
C LEU A 181 7.52 0.55 20.92
N GLY A 182 7.71 -0.60 20.25
CA GLY A 182 9.02 -1.20 20.09
C GLY A 182 9.99 -0.32 19.28
N ALA A 183 9.51 0.38 18.26
CA ALA A 183 10.29 1.35 17.50
C ALA A 183 10.70 2.56 18.35
N ILE A 184 9.78 3.06 19.18
CA ILE A 184 10.04 4.14 20.14
C ILE A 184 11.13 3.73 21.14
N ASP A 185 11.00 2.54 21.72
CA ASP A 185 12.03 2.01 22.64
C ASP A 185 13.38 1.83 21.95
N LYS A 186 13.37 1.35 20.69
CA LYS A 186 14.60 1.24 19.89
C LYS A 186 15.26 2.60 19.69
N LEU A 187 14.52 3.64 19.30
CA LEU A 187 15.06 4.98 19.09
C LEU A 187 15.66 5.56 20.39
N ARG A 188 14.97 5.40 21.54
CA ARG A 188 15.44 5.88 22.84
C ARG A 188 16.70 5.17 23.33
N SER A 189 16.88 3.91 22.96
CA SER A 189 18.03 3.08 23.34
C SER A 189 19.12 3.01 22.28
N TYR A 190 18.96 3.71 21.14
CA TYR A 190 19.91 3.64 20.04
C TYR A 190 21.16 4.48 20.31
N ASP A 191 22.27 3.83 20.63
CA ASP A 191 23.56 4.44 21.00
C ASP A 191 24.70 4.16 20.00
N ARG A 192 24.37 3.66 18.81
CA ARG A 192 25.35 3.28 17.79
C ARG A 192 25.74 4.44 16.88
N ASN A 193 26.92 4.34 16.28
CA ASN A 193 27.41 5.33 15.32
C ASN A 193 26.89 5.11 13.90
N GLU A 194 26.42 3.90 13.58
CA GLU A 194 25.87 3.60 12.25
C GLU A 194 24.51 4.29 12.06
N PRO A 195 24.17 4.71 10.84
CA PRO A 195 22.82 5.20 10.56
C PRO A 195 21.82 4.05 10.72
N ILE A 196 20.66 4.32 11.31
CA ILE A 196 19.57 3.34 11.42
C ILE A 196 18.63 3.44 10.22
N CYS A 197 18.21 2.28 9.70
CA CYS A 197 17.00 2.14 8.89
C CYS A 197 15.92 1.49 9.76
N LEU A 198 14.92 2.27 10.15
CA LEU A 198 13.77 1.82 10.92
C LEU A 198 12.61 1.54 9.95
N TYR A 199 12.31 0.26 9.70
CA TYR A 199 11.24 -0.16 8.80
C TYR A 199 10.04 -0.69 9.57
N LEU A 200 8.91 0.02 9.48
CA LEU A 200 7.64 -0.28 10.14
C LEU A 200 6.54 -0.59 9.11
N PRO A 201 6.49 -1.80 8.55
CA PRO A 201 5.34 -2.25 7.78
C PRO A 201 4.19 -2.63 8.73
N LEU A 202 3.21 -1.74 8.85
CA LEU A 202 2.06 -1.89 9.74
C LEU A 202 0.90 -2.58 9.02
N SER A 203 -0.02 -3.16 9.79
CA SER A 203 -1.19 -3.86 9.25
C SER A 203 -2.34 -2.91 8.94
N TYR A 204 -2.57 -1.87 9.75
CA TYR A 204 -3.63 -0.89 9.50
C TYR A 204 -3.33 -0.03 8.28
N PRO A 205 -4.38 0.44 7.58
CA PRO A 205 -5.80 0.17 7.74
C PRO A 205 -6.33 -1.07 7.00
N HIS A 206 -5.47 -2.09 6.71
CA HIS A 206 -5.91 -3.37 6.15
C HIS A 206 -7.05 -4.00 6.99
N PRO A 207 -8.15 -4.46 6.34
CA PRO A 207 -9.27 -5.05 7.06
C PRO A 207 -8.90 -6.36 7.82
N PRO A 208 -9.68 -6.80 8.82
CA PRO A 208 -11.03 -6.31 9.16
C PRO A 208 -11.07 -4.85 9.63
N TYR A 209 -12.11 -4.13 9.18
CA TYR A 209 -12.33 -2.75 9.58
C TYR A 209 -12.75 -2.70 11.04
N CYS A 210 -11.85 -2.25 11.89
CA CYS A 210 -12.08 -2.14 13.32
C CYS A 210 -11.10 -1.17 13.96
N VAL A 211 -11.56 -0.42 14.96
CA VAL A 211 -10.70 0.51 15.70
C VAL A 211 -11.31 0.81 17.07
N GLU A 212 -10.46 1.11 18.04
CA GLU A 212 -10.86 1.51 19.39
C GLU A 212 -11.14 3.02 19.49
N GLU A 213 -11.74 3.44 20.62
CA GLU A 213 -11.86 4.85 20.99
C GLU A 213 -10.49 5.48 21.31
N PRO A 214 -10.26 6.77 20.98
CA PRO A 214 -11.24 7.74 20.46
C PRO A 214 -11.44 7.67 18.94
N TRP A 215 -10.63 6.91 18.19
CA TRP A 215 -10.60 6.93 16.73
C TRP A 215 -11.87 6.40 16.08
N TYR A 216 -12.63 5.52 16.78
CA TYR A 216 -13.92 5.06 16.27
C TYR A 216 -14.95 6.20 16.16
N SER A 217 -15.00 7.09 17.17
CA SER A 217 -16.00 8.15 17.23
C SER A 217 -15.56 9.50 16.67
N VAL A 218 -14.26 9.69 16.38
CA VAL A 218 -13.72 10.98 15.94
C VAL A 218 -14.18 11.36 14.51
N ILE A 219 -14.56 10.36 13.70
CA ILE A 219 -14.97 10.59 12.31
C ILE A 219 -16.42 11.04 12.23
N GLU A 220 -16.66 12.22 11.70
CA GLU A 220 -18.00 12.75 11.44
C GLU A 220 -18.58 12.10 10.18
N ARG A 221 -19.52 11.14 10.38
CA ARG A 221 -20.12 10.34 9.29
C ARG A 221 -20.75 11.17 8.19
N GLU A 222 -21.32 12.33 8.54
CA GLU A 222 -21.98 13.22 7.57
C GLU A 222 -21.00 13.99 6.68
N LYS A 223 -19.72 14.03 7.04
CA LYS A 223 -18.68 14.65 6.22
C LYS A 223 -18.03 13.69 5.22
N LEU A 224 -18.38 12.39 5.27
CA LEU A 224 -17.81 11.41 4.36
C LEU A 224 -18.13 11.77 2.89
N PRO A 225 -17.12 11.80 2.00
CA PRO A 225 -17.35 12.08 0.59
C PRO A 225 -18.30 11.04 -0.05
N LYS A 226 -18.92 11.41 -1.17
CA LYS A 226 -19.69 10.45 -1.96
C LYS A 226 -18.79 9.28 -2.37
N ARG A 227 -19.29 8.06 -2.27
CA ARG A 227 -18.61 6.86 -2.78
C ARG A 227 -18.94 6.61 -4.26
N ALA A 228 -18.05 5.97 -4.99
CA ALA A 228 -18.30 5.53 -6.35
C ALA A 228 -19.42 4.46 -6.36
N GLN A 229 -20.24 4.51 -7.41
CA GLN A 229 -21.30 3.52 -7.63
C GLN A 229 -20.89 2.58 -8.78
N HIS A 230 -21.22 1.31 -8.70
CA HIS A 230 -21.06 0.44 -9.85
C HIS A 230 -22.10 0.79 -10.94
N PRO A 231 -21.76 0.68 -12.23
CA PRO A 231 -22.72 0.90 -13.29
C PRO A 231 -23.79 -0.21 -13.29
N GLU A 232 -24.94 0.09 -13.88
CA GLU A 232 -26.02 -0.89 -14.03
C GLU A 232 -25.47 -2.15 -14.72
N ASN A 233 -25.78 -3.32 -14.15
CA ASN A 233 -25.30 -4.63 -14.62
C ASN A 233 -23.76 -4.74 -14.77
N TRP A 234 -22.99 -3.88 -14.12
CA TRP A 234 -21.52 -3.83 -14.21
C TRP A 234 -21.01 -3.56 -15.64
N GLU A 235 -21.80 -2.87 -16.48
CA GLU A 235 -21.46 -2.59 -17.86
C GLU A 235 -20.11 -1.84 -17.96
N GLY A 236 -19.20 -2.37 -18.76
CA GLY A 236 -17.88 -1.79 -19.00
C GLY A 236 -16.87 -1.99 -17.87
N LYS A 237 -17.21 -2.69 -16.79
CA LYS A 237 -16.29 -3.11 -15.74
C LYS A 237 -15.80 -4.54 -15.95
N PRO A 238 -14.61 -4.92 -15.43
CA PRO A 238 -14.11 -6.28 -15.53
C PRO A 238 -14.95 -7.26 -14.71
N SER A 239 -15.06 -8.49 -15.20
CA SER A 239 -15.90 -9.54 -14.62
C SER A 239 -15.55 -9.87 -13.17
N ILE A 240 -14.30 -9.65 -12.75
CA ILE A 240 -13.87 -9.90 -11.36
C ILE A 240 -14.63 -9.04 -10.36
N LEU A 241 -14.93 -7.77 -10.67
CA LEU A 241 -15.62 -6.88 -9.74
C LEU A 241 -17.04 -7.38 -9.47
N LYS A 242 -17.79 -7.70 -10.55
CA LYS A 242 -19.10 -8.33 -10.41
C LYS A 242 -19.02 -9.67 -9.67
N GLY A 243 -18.04 -10.49 -10.02
CA GLY A 243 -17.86 -11.80 -9.38
C GLY A 243 -17.60 -11.70 -7.88
N ILE A 244 -16.83 -10.71 -7.43
CA ILE A 244 -16.62 -10.46 -6.01
C ILE A 244 -17.90 -9.96 -5.36
N TRP A 245 -18.58 -8.98 -5.97
CA TRP A 245 -19.85 -8.45 -5.49
C TRP A 245 -20.89 -9.54 -5.29
N ASP A 246 -21.09 -10.42 -6.29
CA ASP A 246 -22.01 -11.58 -6.24
C ASP A 246 -21.67 -12.53 -5.07
N ASN A 247 -20.41 -12.64 -4.67
CA ASN A 247 -19.93 -13.57 -3.64
C ASN A 247 -19.72 -12.94 -2.26
N GLN A 248 -19.69 -11.63 -2.14
CA GLN A 248 -19.54 -10.93 -0.85
C GLN A 248 -20.87 -10.82 -0.08
N ASN A 249 -22.00 -10.96 -0.76
CA ASN A 249 -23.35 -10.89 -0.17
C ASN A 249 -23.62 -9.56 0.56
N LEU A 250 -23.18 -8.44 -0.03
CA LEU A 250 -23.36 -7.09 0.51
C LEU A 250 -24.49 -6.31 -0.18
N GLU A 251 -25.16 -6.94 -1.14
CA GLU A 251 -26.31 -6.34 -1.84
C GLU A 251 -27.40 -5.91 -0.86
N GLY A 252 -27.91 -4.69 -1.04
CA GLY A 252 -28.95 -4.13 -0.19
C GLY A 252 -28.47 -3.49 1.10
N TRP A 253 -27.15 -3.36 1.32
CA TRP A 253 -26.63 -2.56 2.41
C TRP A 253 -27.09 -1.10 2.28
N SER A 254 -27.63 -0.54 3.36
CA SER A 254 -28.02 0.87 3.42
C SER A 254 -26.80 1.79 3.36
N GLU A 255 -26.99 3.03 2.87
CA GLU A 255 -25.93 4.04 2.90
C GLU A 255 -25.41 4.31 4.32
N ASP A 256 -26.25 4.20 5.34
CA ASP A 256 -25.80 4.36 6.75
C ASP A 256 -24.85 3.23 7.16
N ARG A 257 -25.03 2.02 6.67
CA ARG A 257 -24.11 0.90 6.94
C ARG A 257 -22.80 1.07 6.19
N TRP A 258 -22.84 1.56 4.95
CA TRP A 258 -21.64 1.94 4.20
C TRP A 258 -20.89 3.09 4.88
N LYS A 259 -21.60 4.10 5.38
CA LYS A 259 -21.00 5.18 6.17
C LYS A 259 -20.27 4.64 7.41
N GLU A 260 -20.87 3.69 8.11
CA GLU A 260 -20.26 3.10 9.32
C GLU A 260 -18.97 2.34 9.01
N LEU A 261 -18.95 1.53 7.94
CA LEU A 261 -17.75 0.86 7.46
C LEU A 261 -16.67 1.87 7.11
N ARG A 262 -17.01 2.89 6.32
CA ARG A 262 -16.09 3.95 5.88
C ARG A 262 -15.55 4.75 7.07
N ALA A 263 -16.41 5.13 8.00
CA ALA A 263 -16.00 5.85 9.21
C ALA A 263 -15.04 5.00 10.06
N THR A 264 -15.28 3.69 10.17
CA THR A 264 -14.36 2.78 10.87
C THR A 264 -13.00 2.75 10.19
N TYR A 265 -12.94 2.61 8.87
CA TYR A 265 -11.68 2.67 8.11
C TYR A 265 -10.95 4.01 8.28
N TYR A 266 -11.66 5.14 8.22
CA TYR A 266 -11.09 6.47 8.46
C TYR A 266 -10.56 6.59 9.89
N GLY A 267 -11.23 6.00 10.86
CA GLY A 267 -10.75 5.91 12.24
C GLY A 267 -9.45 5.12 12.36
N MET A 268 -9.30 4.02 11.61
CA MET A 268 -8.04 3.28 11.53
C MET A 268 -6.90 4.17 10.98
N CYS A 269 -7.18 4.97 9.95
CA CYS A 269 -6.22 5.94 9.41
C CYS A 269 -5.86 7.03 10.44
N SER A 270 -6.84 7.52 11.21
CA SER A 270 -6.60 8.52 12.27
C SER A 270 -5.74 7.95 13.41
N ARG A 271 -5.89 6.66 13.74
CA ARG A 271 -4.99 5.99 14.69
C ARG A 271 -3.56 5.93 14.19
N LEU A 272 -3.35 5.61 12.92
CA LEU A 272 -2.03 5.60 12.30
C LEU A 272 -1.40 7.01 12.26
N ASP A 273 -2.18 8.04 12.01
CA ASP A 273 -1.74 9.43 12.11
C ASP A 273 -1.20 9.76 13.51
N HIS A 274 -1.93 9.35 14.56
CA HIS A 274 -1.47 9.51 15.94
C HIS A 274 -0.16 8.74 16.21
N GLN A 275 -0.07 7.48 15.78
CA GLN A 275 1.13 6.65 15.92
C GLN A 275 2.33 7.25 15.18
N PHE A 276 2.11 7.83 14.00
CA PHE A 276 3.14 8.58 13.28
C PHE A 276 3.61 9.80 14.08
N GLY A 277 2.68 10.59 14.63
CA GLY A 277 3.00 11.72 15.48
C GLY A 277 3.90 11.35 16.66
N MET A 278 3.56 10.25 17.37
CA MET A 278 4.39 9.73 18.48
C MET A 278 5.84 9.42 18.03
N LEU A 279 5.99 8.81 16.85
CA LEU A 279 7.31 8.49 16.32
C LEU A 279 8.13 9.75 16.00
N ILE A 280 7.49 10.76 15.42
CA ILE A 280 8.12 12.07 15.12
C ILE A 280 8.56 12.77 16.41
N GLU A 281 7.72 12.76 17.45
CA GLU A 281 8.05 13.35 18.76
C GLU A 281 9.29 12.69 19.37
N VAL A 282 9.37 11.36 19.33
CA VAL A 282 10.54 10.63 19.86
C VAL A 282 11.79 10.89 19.04
N LEU A 283 11.72 10.98 17.72
CA LEU A 283 12.87 11.36 16.89
C LEU A 283 13.42 12.74 17.27
N ARG A 284 12.56 13.70 17.64
CA ARG A 284 12.95 15.01 18.15
C ARG A 284 13.55 14.91 19.57
N GLU A 285 12.90 14.14 20.45
CA GLU A 285 13.36 13.90 21.83
C GLU A 285 14.81 13.38 21.87
N VAL A 286 15.14 12.40 21.00
CA VAL A 286 16.47 11.79 20.95
C VAL A 286 17.46 12.53 20.03
N GLY A 287 17.07 13.66 19.44
CA GLY A 287 17.93 14.50 18.59
C GLY A 287 18.26 13.92 17.22
N MET A 288 17.53 12.92 16.75
CA MET A 288 17.76 12.26 15.45
C MET A 288 16.96 12.86 14.30
N TYR A 289 15.97 13.69 14.58
CA TYR A 289 14.99 14.16 13.59
C TYR A 289 15.62 14.89 12.39
N GLU A 290 16.52 15.83 12.66
CA GLU A 290 17.17 16.64 11.62
C GLU A 290 18.09 15.82 10.70
N GLU A 291 18.67 14.76 11.22
CA GLU A 291 19.54 13.85 10.47
C GLU A 291 18.75 12.72 9.77
N SER A 292 17.44 12.68 9.93
CA SER A 292 16.58 11.64 9.39
C SER A 292 15.90 12.03 8.10
N ALA A 293 15.82 11.09 7.14
CA ALA A 293 14.81 11.07 6.10
C ALA A 293 13.60 10.26 6.61
N VAL A 294 12.43 10.89 6.65
CA VAL A 294 11.18 10.26 7.10
C VAL A 294 10.28 10.02 5.91
N PHE A 295 9.82 8.79 5.77
CA PHE A 295 8.91 8.34 4.71
C PHE A 295 7.63 7.80 5.32
N LEU A 296 6.49 8.23 4.81
CA LEU A 296 5.19 7.59 5.01
C LEU A 296 4.59 7.29 3.65
N PHE A 297 4.24 6.03 3.40
CA PHE A 297 3.50 5.63 2.20
C PHE A 297 2.80 4.29 2.41
N SER A 298 1.69 4.06 1.68
CA SER A 298 1.02 2.76 1.66
C SER A 298 1.41 1.97 0.43
N ASP A 299 1.30 0.66 0.51
CA ASP A 299 1.58 -0.25 -0.60
C ASP A 299 0.47 -0.28 -1.65
N HIS A 300 -0.79 -0.15 -1.28
CA HIS A 300 -1.97 -0.03 -2.14
C HIS A 300 -3.14 0.56 -1.35
N GLY A 301 -4.28 0.80 -2.01
CA GLY A 301 -5.51 1.27 -1.39
C GLY A 301 -6.54 0.18 -1.13
N ASP A 302 -7.82 0.58 -1.01
CA ASP A 302 -8.95 -0.24 -0.58
C ASP A 302 -10.25 0.27 -1.24
N PHE A 303 -11.19 -0.61 -1.57
CA PHE A 303 -12.50 -0.17 -2.06
C PHE A 303 -13.28 0.62 -1.01
N THR A 304 -13.29 0.16 0.23
CA THR A 304 -13.96 0.87 1.35
C THR A 304 -15.38 1.32 0.99
N GLY A 305 -16.14 0.45 0.34
CA GLY A 305 -17.52 0.70 -0.09
C GLY A 305 -17.68 1.30 -1.48
N ASP A 306 -16.62 1.75 -2.15
CA ASP A 306 -16.73 2.15 -3.54
C ASP A 306 -17.17 0.94 -4.39
N TYR A 307 -18.08 1.18 -5.33
CA TYR A 307 -18.72 0.15 -6.17
C TYR A 307 -19.45 -0.96 -5.39
N ASP A 308 -19.89 -0.67 -4.15
CA ASP A 308 -20.46 -1.67 -3.22
C ASP A 308 -19.51 -2.84 -2.92
N LEU A 309 -18.21 -2.56 -2.95
CA LEU A 309 -17.15 -3.54 -2.70
C LEU A 309 -16.33 -3.17 -1.45
N VAL A 310 -15.70 -4.17 -0.89
CA VAL A 310 -14.74 -4.04 0.22
C VAL A 310 -13.46 -4.77 -0.10
N GLU A 311 -12.37 -4.38 0.57
CA GLU A 311 -11.06 -4.98 0.41
C GLU A 311 -10.44 -4.64 -0.98
N LYS A 312 -9.68 -5.47 -1.60
CA LYS A 312 -8.86 -5.20 -2.82
C LYS A 312 -8.91 -6.34 -3.82
N THR A 313 -8.37 -6.10 -5.02
CA THR A 313 -8.19 -7.11 -6.07
C THR A 313 -6.78 -7.02 -6.67
N GLN A 314 -6.37 -8.05 -7.45
CA GLN A 314 -5.04 -8.14 -8.04
C GLN A 314 -4.90 -7.49 -9.43
N ASN A 315 -5.99 -7.28 -10.14
CA ASN A 315 -6.00 -6.92 -11.57
C ASN A 315 -7.06 -5.88 -11.92
N THR A 316 -7.43 -5.07 -10.94
CA THR A 316 -8.24 -3.87 -11.14
C THR A 316 -7.52 -2.68 -10.53
N PHE A 317 -7.67 -1.49 -11.14
CA PHE A 317 -6.75 -0.37 -10.89
C PHE A 317 -7.50 0.95 -10.68
N GLU A 318 -8.70 0.88 -10.11
CA GLU A 318 -9.44 2.07 -9.67
C GLU A 318 -8.54 2.93 -8.78
N ASP A 319 -8.68 4.26 -8.84
CA ASP A 319 -7.84 5.17 -8.05
C ASP A 319 -7.91 4.88 -6.55
N CYS A 320 -9.04 4.36 -6.05
CA CYS A 320 -9.16 3.96 -4.65
C CYS A 320 -8.23 2.79 -4.26
N LEU A 321 -7.79 1.97 -5.22
CA LEU A 321 -6.84 0.87 -5.03
C LEU A 321 -5.41 1.23 -5.40
N SER A 322 -5.23 1.91 -6.53
CA SER A 322 -3.91 2.13 -7.13
C SER A 322 -3.23 3.41 -6.66
N ARG A 323 -4.00 4.44 -6.23
CA ARG A 323 -3.47 5.70 -5.74
C ARG A 323 -3.30 5.67 -4.21
N VAL A 324 -2.08 5.91 -3.75
CA VAL A 324 -1.66 5.76 -2.35
C VAL A 324 -1.09 7.06 -1.77
N PRO A 325 -1.14 7.28 -0.45
CA PRO A 325 -0.39 8.36 0.16
C PRO A 325 1.11 8.13 0.00
N PHE A 326 1.87 9.20 -0.24
CA PHE A 326 3.32 9.19 -0.17
C PHE A 326 3.82 10.54 0.31
N MET A 327 4.52 10.53 1.43
CA MET A 327 5.08 11.72 2.06
C MET A 327 6.56 11.53 2.36
N ILE A 328 7.33 12.59 2.23
CA ILE A 328 8.77 12.58 2.50
C ILE A 328 9.18 13.88 3.21
N LYS A 329 9.91 13.75 4.32
CA LYS A 329 10.76 14.81 4.87
C LYS A 329 12.21 14.38 4.68
N PRO A 330 13.04 15.12 3.93
CA PRO A 330 14.46 14.79 3.77
C PRO A 330 15.26 15.19 5.03
N PRO A 331 16.52 14.73 5.19
CA PRO A 331 17.40 15.27 6.23
C PRO A 331 17.69 16.74 5.99
N ALA A 332 18.04 17.50 7.06
CA ALA A 332 18.18 18.96 7.02
C ALA A 332 19.21 19.50 6.01
N ASN A 333 20.17 18.68 5.57
CA ASN A 333 21.14 19.06 4.55
C ASN A 333 20.59 18.98 3.11
N ILE A 334 19.37 18.52 2.91
CA ILE A 334 18.67 18.51 1.61
C ILE A 334 17.59 19.58 1.65
N PRO A 335 17.55 20.52 0.68
CA PRO A 335 16.51 21.53 0.62
C PRO A 335 15.12 20.87 0.53
N VAL A 336 14.16 21.44 1.22
CA VAL A 336 12.75 21.04 1.14
C VAL A 336 11.87 22.27 0.97
N ARG A 337 10.89 22.17 0.10
CA ARG A 337 9.80 23.14 0.01
C ARG A 337 8.54 22.43 0.47
N PRO A 338 8.07 22.60 1.71
CA PRO A 338 6.94 21.88 2.25
C PRO A 338 5.65 22.06 1.43
N GLY A 339 4.72 21.14 1.57
CA GLY A 339 3.41 21.18 0.95
C GLY A 339 3.15 20.06 -0.05
N ILE A 340 2.06 20.20 -0.82
CA ILE A 340 1.55 19.18 -1.73
C ILE A 340 2.19 19.35 -3.12
N ARG A 341 2.46 18.22 -3.78
CA ARG A 341 2.85 18.11 -5.20
C ARG A 341 1.84 17.25 -5.93
N ASP A 342 1.39 17.72 -7.10
CA ASP A 342 0.47 17.02 -7.99
C ASP A 342 1.17 16.31 -9.16
N ALA A 343 2.49 16.24 -9.15
CA ALA A 343 3.26 15.47 -10.11
C ALA A 343 2.89 13.98 -10.01
N LEU A 344 2.84 13.30 -11.15
CA LEU A 344 2.66 11.85 -11.21
C LEU A 344 3.91 11.15 -10.66
N VAL A 345 3.76 10.33 -9.63
CA VAL A 345 4.81 9.61 -8.93
C VAL A 345 4.44 8.13 -8.86
N GLU A 346 5.43 7.25 -8.85
CA GLU A 346 5.25 5.81 -8.67
C GLU A 346 6.00 5.31 -7.43
N LEU A 347 5.52 4.26 -6.77
CA LEU A 347 6.21 3.72 -5.59
C LEU A 347 7.61 3.15 -5.92
N VAL A 348 7.90 2.77 -7.16
CA VAL A 348 9.27 2.40 -7.58
C VAL A 348 10.26 3.56 -7.41
N ASP A 349 9.80 4.81 -7.32
CA ASP A 349 10.62 6.00 -7.08
C ASP A 349 11.15 6.07 -5.63
N PHE A 350 10.54 5.31 -4.70
CA PHE A 350 10.97 5.22 -3.31
C PHE A 350 12.40 4.71 -3.18
N SER A 351 12.71 3.51 -3.70
CA SER A 351 14.06 2.94 -3.61
C SER A 351 15.12 3.82 -4.26
N ALA A 352 14.83 4.39 -5.45
CA ALA A 352 15.70 5.34 -6.13
C ALA A 352 16.02 6.59 -5.28
N THR A 353 15.00 7.10 -4.56
CA THR A 353 15.16 8.25 -3.66
C THR A 353 15.99 7.87 -2.44
N VAL A 354 15.75 6.69 -1.85
CA VAL A 354 16.55 6.17 -0.72
C VAL A 354 18.01 6.01 -1.12
N TYR A 355 18.32 5.39 -2.26
CA TYR A 355 19.71 5.23 -2.75
C TYR A 355 20.39 6.58 -2.92
N LYS A 356 19.69 7.56 -3.49
CA LYS A 356 20.23 8.92 -3.68
C LYS A 356 20.55 9.60 -2.34
N LEU A 357 19.63 9.55 -1.37
CA LEU A 357 19.80 10.12 -0.04
C LEU A 357 20.93 9.43 0.75
N ALA A 358 21.04 8.11 0.64
CA ALA A 358 22.06 7.31 1.30
C ALA A 358 23.45 7.36 0.62
N GLY A 359 23.53 7.91 -0.60
CA GLY A 359 24.76 7.92 -1.40
C GLY A 359 25.21 6.51 -1.80
N ILE A 360 24.25 5.61 -2.07
CA ILE A 360 24.49 4.21 -2.44
C ILE A 360 24.30 4.04 -3.94
N ASN A 361 25.27 3.36 -4.59
CA ASN A 361 25.05 2.77 -5.91
C ASN A 361 24.53 1.36 -5.69
N PRO A 362 23.31 1.01 -6.09
CA PRO A 362 22.70 -0.30 -5.83
C PRO A 362 23.36 -1.46 -6.59
N GLY A 363 24.11 -1.17 -7.66
CA GLY A 363 24.81 -2.19 -8.47
C GLY A 363 23.90 -2.95 -9.43
N TYR A 364 22.70 -2.48 -9.68
CA TYR A 364 21.74 -3.03 -10.66
C TYR A 364 20.89 -1.91 -11.26
N ASP A 365 20.27 -2.17 -12.41
CA ASP A 365 19.39 -1.24 -13.07
C ASP A 365 17.96 -1.30 -12.50
N HIS A 366 17.36 -0.13 -12.24
CA HIS A 366 15.99 0.02 -11.75
C HIS A 366 15.26 1.16 -12.49
N PHE A 367 13.93 1.15 -12.46
CA PHE A 367 13.09 2.09 -13.21
C PHE A 367 12.59 3.28 -12.36
N GLY A 368 12.93 3.28 -11.06
CA GLY A 368 12.62 4.38 -10.17
C GLY A 368 13.40 5.65 -10.49
N LYS A 369 12.78 6.80 -10.30
CA LYS A 369 13.36 8.14 -10.44
C LYS A 369 13.43 8.81 -9.08
N ASN A 370 14.55 9.47 -8.74
CA ASN A 370 14.68 10.12 -7.46
C ASN A 370 13.76 11.35 -7.33
N LEU A 371 13.16 11.56 -6.16
CA LEU A 371 12.17 12.60 -5.88
C LEU A 371 12.77 13.89 -5.29
N ILE A 372 14.09 13.95 -5.07
CA ILE A 372 14.74 15.11 -4.45
C ILE A 372 14.44 16.43 -5.20
N PRO A 373 14.48 16.49 -6.55
CA PRO A 373 14.13 17.72 -7.26
C PRO A 373 12.69 18.21 -7.02
N LEU A 374 11.73 17.27 -6.88
CA LEU A 374 10.35 17.61 -6.50
C LEU A 374 10.24 18.09 -5.04
N ILE A 375 10.98 17.45 -4.14
CA ILE A 375 11.03 17.80 -2.71
C ILE A 375 11.60 19.21 -2.54
N ALA A 376 12.69 19.53 -3.24
CA ALA A 376 13.33 20.83 -3.21
C ALA A 376 12.52 21.93 -3.92
N GLY A 377 11.50 21.56 -4.72
CA GLY A 377 10.72 22.49 -5.54
C GLY A 377 11.49 23.02 -6.77
N GLU A 378 12.51 22.28 -7.22
CA GLU A 378 13.29 22.57 -8.43
C GLU A 378 12.51 22.20 -9.70
N THR A 379 11.64 21.20 -9.60
CA THR A 379 10.71 20.79 -10.65
C THR A 379 9.31 20.56 -10.09
N PHE A 380 8.30 20.61 -10.97
CA PHE A 380 6.90 20.34 -10.63
C PHE A 380 6.30 19.19 -11.47
N GLU A 381 7.06 18.67 -12.43
CA GLU A 381 6.71 17.51 -13.24
C GLU A 381 7.75 16.40 -13.04
N HIS A 382 7.32 15.15 -13.11
CA HIS A 382 8.18 13.99 -12.85
C HIS A 382 7.98 12.87 -13.87
N ARG A 383 6.74 12.42 -14.05
CA ARG A 383 6.35 11.41 -15.03
C ARG A 383 5.20 11.92 -15.88
N ASP A 384 5.18 11.53 -17.15
CA ASP A 384 4.09 11.80 -18.11
C ASP A 384 2.90 10.85 -17.90
N ALA A 385 3.19 9.62 -17.46
CA ALA A 385 2.22 8.60 -17.13
C ALA A 385 2.76 7.72 -15.99
N VAL A 386 1.84 7.01 -15.31
CA VAL A 386 2.12 6.00 -14.28
C VAL A 386 1.47 4.68 -14.67
N PHE A 387 2.02 3.57 -14.16
CA PHE A 387 1.65 2.22 -14.57
C PHE A 387 1.42 1.31 -13.38
N CYS A 388 0.39 0.46 -13.50
CA CYS A 388 0.07 -0.58 -12.54
C CYS A 388 -0.34 -1.84 -13.31
N GLU A 389 0.00 -3.01 -12.82
CA GLU A 389 -0.30 -4.26 -13.52
C GLU A 389 -0.54 -5.41 -12.55
N GLY A 390 -1.27 -6.44 -13.00
CA GLY A 390 -1.53 -7.62 -12.18
C GLY A 390 -2.21 -8.74 -12.94
N GLY A 391 -2.69 -9.73 -12.19
CA GLY A 391 -3.36 -10.89 -12.74
C GLY A 391 -2.41 -11.96 -13.29
N ARG A 392 -2.96 -12.99 -13.91
CA ARG A 392 -2.26 -14.17 -14.40
C ARG A 392 -2.73 -14.60 -15.79
N ARG A 393 -2.00 -15.48 -16.44
CA ARG A 393 -2.48 -16.12 -17.66
C ARG A 393 -3.43 -17.26 -17.31
N ILE A 394 -4.36 -17.58 -18.21
CA ILE A 394 -5.18 -18.80 -18.11
C ILE A 394 -4.23 -20.01 -18.02
N GLY A 395 -4.52 -20.93 -17.09
CA GLY A 395 -3.70 -22.11 -16.85
C GLY A 395 -2.40 -21.89 -16.05
N GLU A 396 -2.07 -20.67 -15.64
CA GLU A 396 -0.91 -20.36 -14.81
C GLU A 396 -1.22 -20.66 -13.32
N THR A 397 -1.27 -21.96 -12.98
CA THR A 397 -1.75 -22.43 -11.66
C THR A 397 -0.84 -22.01 -10.49
N GLN A 398 0.47 -21.90 -10.72
CA GLN A 398 1.42 -21.43 -9.71
C GLN A 398 1.23 -19.95 -9.33
N ALA A 399 0.47 -19.20 -10.13
CA ALA A 399 0.13 -17.81 -9.85
C ALA A 399 -1.23 -17.65 -9.13
N MET A 400 -1.82 -18.74 -8.64
CA MET A 400 -3.07 -18.73 -7.89
C MET A 400 -2.83 -18.53 -6.39
N GLU A 401 -3.68 -17.77 -5.73
CA GLU A 401 -3.64 -17.58 -4.26
C GLU A 401 -4.08 -18.81 -3.45
N LEU A 402 -4.55 -19.85 -4.11
CA LEU A 402 -5.04 -21.10 -3.51
C LEU A 402 -4.02 -21.86 -2.66
N GLN A 403 -2.74 -21.57 -2.80
CA GLN A 403 -1.67 -22.25 -2.05
C GLN A 403 -1.66 -21.89 -0.55
N SER A 404 -2.37 -20.86 -0.14
CA SER A 404 -2.63 -20.56 1.25
C SER A 404 -3.91 -21.26 1.69
N SER A 405 -3.78 -22.44 2.30
CA SER A 405 -4.91 -23.27 2.77
C SER A 405 -5.84 -22.53 3.75
N SER A 406 -5.33 -21.56 4.50
CA SER A 406 -6.11 -20.70 5.39
C SER A 406 -7.00 -19.70 4.66
N SER A 407 -6.75 -19.43 3.37
CA SER A 407 -7.49 -18.42 2.61
C SER A 407 -8.86 -18.89 2.11
N ILE A 408 -9.07 -20.20 1.96
CA ILE A 408 -10.30 -20.77 1.39
C ILE A 408 -11.24 -21.31 2.47
N VAL A 409 -10.71 -22.01 3.46
CA VAL A 409 -11.49 -22.65 4.52
C VAL A 409 -10.79 -22.46 5.85
N SER A 410 -11.49 -21.89 6.83
CA SER A 410 -11.11 -21.89 8.23
C SER A 410 -11.88 -23.00 8.99
N LYS A 411 -11.55 -23.22 10.28
CA LYS A 411 -12.33 -24.10 11.16
C LYS A 411 -13.79 -23.64 11.33
N GLU A 412 -14.06 -22.37 11.03
CA GLU A 412 -15.35 -21.69 11.19
C GLU A 412 -16.10 -21.50 9.85
N GLY A 413 -15.66 -22.15 8.77
CA GLY A 413 -16.28 -22.06 7.47
C GLY A 413 -15.39 -21.38 6.40
N PRO A 414 -15.99 -20.77 5.35
CA PRO A 414 -15.21 -20.11 4.28
C PRO A 414 -14.34 -18.98 4.83
N GLY A 415 -13.08 -18.91 4.39
CA GLY A 415 -12.16 -17.84 4.75
C GLY A 415 -12.65 -16.47 4.26
N LEU A 416 -12.17 -15.39 4.87
CA LEU A 416 -12.55 -14.01 4.51
C LEU A 416 -12.34 -13.70 3.02
N TYR A 417 -11.29 -14.22 2.43
CA TYR A 417 -10.91 -13.98 1.04
C TYR A 417 -11.54 -14.98 0.03
N SER A 418 -12.39 -15.91 0.52
CA SER A 418 -13.03 -16.90 -0.34
C SER A 418 -13.77 -16.31 -1.54
N PRO A 419 -14.50 -15.18 -1.46
CA PRO A 419 -15.17 -14.59 -2.61
C PRO A 419 -14.22 -14.35 -3.78
N ARG A 420 -13.05 -13.73 -3.52
CA ARG A 420 -12.04 -13.44 -4.54
C ARG A 420 -11.31 -14.70 -4.99
N ILE A 421 -10.87 -15.55 -4.07
CA ILE A 421 -10.03 -16.71 -4.38
C ILE A 421 -10.81 -17.76 -5.18
N ARG A 422 -12.10 -17.97 -4.90
CA ARG A 422 -12.92 -18.91 -5.67
C ARG A 422 -13.05 -18.52 -7.15
N LEU A 423 -13.03 -17.23 -7.45
CA LEU A 423 -13.05 -16.75 -8.85
C LEU A 423 -11.78 -17.14 -9.61
N GLN A 424 -10.66 -17.39 -8.92
CA GLN A 424 -9.43 -17.87 -9.58
C GLN A 424 -9.56 -19.30 -10.12
N ILE A 425 -10.51 -20.08 -9.60
CA ILE A 425 -10.75 -21.47 -10.00
C ILE A 425 -11.89 -21.57 -11.02
N SER A 426 -12.86 -20.65 -10.92
CA SER A 426 -14.02 -20.66 -11.82
C SER A 426 -13.61 -20.30 -13.25
N ASP A 427 -14.35 -20.81 -14.23
CA ASP A 427 -14.21 -20.47 -15.65
C ASP A 427 -12.75 -20.39 -16.14
N GLU A 428 -11.94 -21.38 -15.73
CA GLU A 428 -10.51 -21.42 -16.05
C GLU A 428 -9.72 -20.19 -15.57
N GLY A 429 -10.31 -19.37 -14.69
CA GLY A 429 -9.67 -18.20 -14.10
C GLY A 429 -9.70 -16.95 -14.98
N VAL A 430 -10.69 -16.81 -15.86
CA VAL A 430 -10.88 -15.61 -16.72
C VAL A 430 -10.92 -14.32 -15.89
N HIS A 431 -11.59 -14.32 -14.74
CA HIS A 431 -11.71 -13.17 -13.86
C HIS A 431 -10.37 -12.60 -13.36
N HIS A 432 -9.33 -13.42 -13.27
CA HIS A 432 -8.01 -13.01 -12.77
C HIS A 432 -6.95 -12.87 -13.87
N THR A 433 -7.37 -12.64 -15.10
CA THR A 433 -6.43 -12.51 -16.22
C THR A 433 -5.62 -11.23 -16.14
N LYS A 434 -4.43 -11.26 -16.75
CA LYS A 434 -3.51 -10.12 -16.76
C LYS A 434 -4.19 -8.86 -17.28
N ALA A 435 -3.92 -7.76 -16.57
CA ALA A 435 -4.27 -6.43 -17.00
C ALA A 435 -3.14 -5.46 -16.66
N ALA A 436 -3.06 -4.36 -17.39
CA ALA A 436 -2.10 -3.29 -17.15
C ALA A 436 -2.79 -1.93 -17.36
N MET A 437 -2.47 -0.99 -16.50
CA MET A 437 -2.96 0.38 -16.51
C MET A 437 -1.87 1.34 -17.03
N CYS A 438 -2.26 2.28 -17.88
CA CYS A 438 -1.53 3.50 -18.19
C CYS A 438 -2.40 4.69 -17.81
N ARG A 439 -1.94 5.51 -16.85
CA ARG A 439 -2.69 6.66 -16.34
C ARG A 439 -1.88 7.95 -16.46
N THR A 440 -2.49 8.96 -17.07
CA THR A 440 -2.03 10.36 -17.07
C THR A 440 -2.79 11.17 -16.02
N LYS A 441 -2.54 12.48 -15.93
CA LYS A 441 -3.33 13.36 -15.02
C LYS A 441 -4.83 13.42 -15.42
N THR A 442 -5.17 13.13 -16.67
CA THR A 442 -6.53 13.35 -17.19
C THR A 442 -7.26 12.09 -17.65
N HIS A 443 -6.55 11.05 -18.02
CA HIS A 443 -7.16 9.82 -18.54
C HIS A 443 -6.47 8.57 -17.99
N LYS A 444 -7.23 7.50 -17.89
CA LYS A 444 -6.76 6.17 -17.52
C LYS A 444 -7.17 5.17 -18.56
N PHE A 445 -6.22 4.42 -19.09
CA PHE A 445 -6.43 3.29 -19.99
C PHE A 445 -6.00 2.01 -19.30
N ILE A 446 -6.83 0.96 -19.38
CA ILE A 446 -6.52 -0.37 -18.84
C ILE A 446 -6.66 -1.36 -19.99
N GLN A 447 -5.55 -2.01 -20.33
CA GLN A 447 -5.51 -3.13 -21.27
C GLN A 447 -5.75 -4.43 -20.53
N ARG A 448 -6.70 -5.23 -21.00
CA ARG A 448 -7.02 -6.56 -20.45
C ARG A 448 -6.70 -7.66 -21.46
N LEU A 449 -6.19 -8.79 -20.96
CA LEU A 449 -5.72 -9.86 -21.86
C LEU A 449 -6.87 -10.60 -22.57
N TYR A 450 -7.99 -10.84 -21.88
CA TYR A 450 -9.10 -11.65 -22.42
C TYR A 450 -10.49 -11.04 -22.17
N GLU A 451 -10.55 -9.81 -21.69
CA GLU A 451 -11.78 -9.07 -21.46
C GLU A 451 -11.73 -7.73 -22.20
N GLN A 452 -12.82 -6.98 -22.15
CA GLN A 452 -12.88 -5.65 -22.72
C GLN A 452 -11.89 -4.71 -22.00
N ASP A 453 -11.16 -3.92 -22.80
CA ASP A 453 -10.33 -2.81 -22.29
C ASP A 453 -11.20 -1.72 -21.65
N GLU A 454 -10.57 -0.88 -20.83
CA GLU A 454 -11.24 0.24 -20.18
C GLU A 454 -10.54 1.57 -20.49
N LEU A 455 -11.35 2.63 -20.64
CA LEU A 455 -10.87 3.99 -20.76
C LEU A 455 -11.75 4.93 -19.92
N TYR A 456 -11.12 5.74 -19.07
CA TYR A 456 -11.80 6.69 -18.21
C TYR A 456 -11.30 8.11 -18.45
N ASP A 457 -12.22 9.08 -18.55
CA ASP A 457 -11.95 10.52 -18.54
C ASP A 457 -12.02 11.03 -17.10
N LEU A 458 -10.89 11.08 -16.42
CA LEU A 458 -10.79 11.40 -14.99
C LEU A 458 -11.15 12.85 -14.64
N VAL A 459 -11.26 13.72 -15.66
CA VAL A 459 -11.71 15.10 -15.46
C VAL A 459 -13.22 15.17 -15.36
N LYS A 460 -13.94 14.39 -16.20
CA LYS A 460 -15.40 14.35 -16.22
C LYS A 460 -15.97 13.31 -15.26
N ASP A 461 -15.24 12.24 -15.06
CA ASP A 461 -15.61 11.08 -14.26
C ASP A 461 -14.46 10.69 -13.31
N PRO A 462 -14.22 11.47 -12.26
CA PRO A 462 -13.13 11.20 -11.31
C PRO A 462 -13.36 9.96 -10.43
N LEU A 463 -14.56 9.41 -10.43
CA LEU A 463 -14.92 8.18 -9.72
C LEU A 463 -14.91 6.94 -10.63
N GLU A 464 -14.53 7.09 -11.91
CA GLU A 464 -14.36 5.97 -12.85
C GLU A 464 -15.63 5.10 -13.00
N GLU A 465 -16.80 5.72 -12.95
CA GLU A 465 -18.09 5.03 -13.03
C GLU A 465 -18.46 4.66 -14.49
N ARG A 466 -17.87 5.35 -15.49
CA ARG A 466 -18.23 5.19 -16.91
C ARG A 466 -17.04 4.83 -17.80
N ASN A 467 -17.01 3.61 -18.33
CA ASN A 467 -16.05 3.22 -19.35
C ASN A 467 -16.39 3.82 -20.73
N VAL A 468 -15.51 4.67 -21.28
CA VAL A 468 -15.68 5.33 -22.56
C VAL A 468 -14.85 4.70 -23.70
N ILE A 469 -14.39 3.46 -23.54
CA ILE A 469 -13.49 2.78 -24.49
C ILE A 469 -14.06 2.68 -25.91
N ASN A 470 -15.39 2.59 -26.06
CA ASN A 470 -16.09 2.46 -27.32
C ASN A 470 -16.59 3.82 -27.88
N ASP A 471 -16.34 4.94 -27.20
CA ASP A 471 -16.75 6.26 -27.66
C ASP A 471 -15.73 6.82 -28.68
N PRO A 472 -16.14 7.03 -29.95
CA PRO A 472 -15.24 7.52 -31.00
C PRO A 472 -14.59 8.86 -30.67
N ALA A 473 -15.18 9.68 -29.81
CA ALA A 473 -14.62 10.97 -29.38
C ALA A 473 -13.28 10.83 -28.64
N TYR A 474 -12.98 9.65 -28.09
CA TYR A 474 -11.75 9.38 -27.36
C TYR A 474 -10.73 8.56 -28.16
N ALA A 475 -10.95 8.30 -29.46
CA ALA A 475 -10.09 7.43 -30.28
C ALA A 475 -8.62 7.86 -30.30
N ASP A 476 -8.33 9.15 -30.46
CA ASP A 476 -6.95 9.66 -30.48
C ASP A 476 -6.26 9.52 -29.13
N ILE A 477 -7.00 9.77 -28.03
CA ILE A 477 -6.50 9.59 -26.64
C ILE A 477 -6.18 8.12 -26.39
N LEU A 478 -7.08 7.22 -26.77
CA LEU A 478 -6.88 5.78 -26.65
C LEU A 478 -5.63 5.31 -27.37
N ASN A 479 -5.44 5.76 -28.62
CA ASN A 479 -4.27 5.40 -29.42
C ASN A 479 -2.96 5.91 -28.76
N ALA A 480 -2.96 7.14 -28.26
CA ALA A 480 -1.80 7.72 -27.58
C ALA A 480 -1.44 6.95 -26.29
N LEU A 481 -2.44 6.54 -25.50
CA LEU A 481 -2.23 5.77 -24.27
C LEU A 481 -1.76 4.33 -24.57
N ARG A 482 -2.28 3.69 -25.63
CA ARG A 482 -1.80 2.37 -26.09
C ARG A 482 -0.33 2.44 -26.54
N GLU A 483 0.03 3.46 -27.32
CA GLU A 483 1.43 3.66 -27.71
C GLU A 483 2.34 3.93 -26.50
N ARG A 484 1.87 4.73 -25.54
CA ARG A 484 2.63 5.01 -24.30
C ARG A 484 2.84 3.77 -23.47
N MET A 485 1.80 2.91 -23.34
CA MET A 485 1.90 1.62 -22.65
C MET A 485 2.87 0.67 -23.35
N LEU A 486 2.83 0.60 -24.68
CA LEU A 486 3.79 -0.24 -25.43
C LEU A 486 5.24 0.22 -25.21
N LYS A 487 5.50 1.53 -25.25
CA LYS A 487 6.82 2.09 -24.95
C LYS A 487 7.27 1.72 -23.54
N TRP A 488 6.39 1.86 -22.54
CA TRP A 488 6.71 1.45 -21.17
C TRP A 488 7.10 -0.01 -21.07
N TYR A 489 6.35 -0.93 -21.70
CA TYR A 489 6.73 -2.34 -21.70
C TYR A 489 8.09 -2.56 -22.37
N MET A 490 8.38 -1.91 -23.49
CA MET A 490 9.68 -2.02 -24.17
C MET A 490 10.84 -1.44 -23.33
N GLU A 491 10.59 -0.38 -22.57
CA GLU A 491 11.56 0.26 -21.71
C GLU A 491 11.87 -0.55 -20.44
N THR A 492 10.96 -1.46 -20.03
CA THR A 492 10.97 -2.07 -18.70
C THR A 492 10.84 -3.60 -18.69
N CYS A 493 10.75 -4.25 -19.87
CA CYS A 493 10.47 -5.69 -19.95
C CYS A 493 11.60 -6.59 -19.44
N ASP A 494 12.83 -6.07 -19.34
CA ASP A 494 13.97 -6.77 -18.78
C ASP A 494 14.99 -5.81 -18.16
N VAL A 495 16.00 -6.36 -17.49
CA VAL A 495 17.18 -5.67 -17.00
C VAL A 495 18.41 -6.47 -17.36
N VAL A 496 19.41 -5.80 -17.92
CA VAL A 496 20.69 -6.42 -18.26
C VAL A 496 21.62 -6.35 -17.04
N PRO A 497 22.24 -7.47 -16.61
CA PRO A 497 23.21 -7.45 -15.52
C PRO A 497 24.37 -6.48 -15.82
N GLN A 498 24.81 -5.72 -14.80
CA GLN A 498 25.94 -4.77 -14.96
C GLN A 498 27.31 -5.47 -15.01
N LEU A 499 27.40 -6.73 -14.55
CA LEU A 499 28.62 -7.52 -14.61
C LEU A 499 28.75 -8.18 -15.99
N GLU A 500 29.92 -7.98 -16.63
CA GLU A 500 30.25 -8.59 -17.91
C GLU A 500 30.87 -9.96 -17.73
N ASP A 501 30.42 -10.93 -18.53
CA ASP A 501 31.03 -12.25 -18.60
C ASP A 501 32.33 -12.22 -19.46
N LYS A 502 33.32 -12.96 -19.02
CA LYS A 502 34.54 -13.22 -19.83
C LYS A 502 34.20 -14.23 -20.91
N ARG A 503 34.56 -13.92 -22.15
CA ARG A 503 34.49 -14.86 -23.29
C ARG A 503 35.75 -15.67 -23.42
#